data_7931479a2d75dfd18e790c12a6169180
#
_entry.id   7931479a2d75dfd18e790c12a6169180
#
_cell.length_a   1.000
_cell.length_b   1.000
_cell.length_c   1.000
_cell.angle_alpha   90.00
_cell.angle_beta   90.00
_cell.angle_gamma   90.00
#
_symmetry.space_group_name_H-M   'P 1'
#
loop_
_entity.id
_entity.type
_entity.pdbx_description
1 polymer ?
#
loop_
_entity_poly.entity_id
_entity_poly.type
_entity_poly.pdbx_seq_one_letter_code
_entity_poly.pdbx_strand_id
1 'polypeptide(L)'
;LCIVAQSVSLCAAIGSIVSAMRRKPPKPVVVADETEFRRRLVEAEGRIALDAQTIEALFAQESVTIISTGAETAAELYASLYEMAQDARLDGNSSQEKALSWPLSNAKRLLNAVGCEAVDYTPETAMFYDVMDADITQQRRPAIVQKADGIVQQRGLYLRKG
;
A
#
# COMPACT_ATOMS: atom_id res chain seq x y z
N LEU A 1 -15.68 -10.79 2.25
CA LEU A 1 -16.98 -10.19 1.89
C LEU A 1 -16.81 -8.99 0.96
N CYS A 2 -15.79 -8.12 1.11
CA CYS A 2 -15.54 -6.97 0.22
C CYS A 2 -15.18 -7.34 -1.23
N ILE A 3 -14.42 -8.42 -1.43
CA ILE A 3 -13.99 -8.85 -2.78
C ILE A 3 -15.19 -9.31 -3.64
N VAL A 4 -16.18 -9.93 -3.02
CA VAL A 4 -17.40 -10.38 -3.74
C VAL A 4 -18.27 -9.19 -4.16
N ALA A 5 -18.32 -8.13 -3.34
CA ALA A 5 -19.10 -6.94 -3.68
C ALA A 5 -18.51 -6.16 -4.86
N GLN A 6 -17.17 -6.11 -4.97
CA GLN A 6 -16.50 -5.44 -6.09
C GLN A 6 -16.66 -6.19 -7.42
N SER A 7 -16.64 -7.54 -7.39
CA SER A 7 -16.87 -8.33 -8.62
C SER A 7 -18.29 -8.20 -9.15
N VAL A 8 -19.29 -8.08 -8.28
CA VAL A 8 -20.69 -7.84 -8.70
C VAL A 8 -20.85 -6.46 -9.32
N SER A 9 -20.20 -5.44 -8.78
CA SER A 9 -20.24 -4.08 -9.34
C SER A 9 -19.60 -3.99 -10.73
N LEU A 10 -18.47 -4.68 -10.92
CA LEU A 10 -17.79 -4.73 -12.22
C LEU A 10 -18.65 -5.43 -13.29
N CYS A 11 -19.29 -6.55 -12.94
CA CYS A 11 -20.20 -7.26 -13.84
C CYS A 11 -21.42 -6.41 -14.22
N ALA A 12 -21.96 -5.63 -13.28
CA ALA A 12 -23.07 -4.72 -13.56
C ALA A 12 -22.68 -3.59 -14.52
N ALA A 13 -21.46 -3.04 -14.38
CA ALA A 13 -20.93 -2.01 -15.26
C ALA A 13 -20.70 -2.55 -16.69
N ILE A 14 -20.13 -3.75 -16.83
CA ILE A 14 -19.91 -4.40 -18.13
C ILE A 14 -21.26 -4.75 -18.79
N GLY A 15 -22.22 -5.25 -18.03
CA GLY A 15 -23.58 -5.53 -18.50
C GLY A 15 -24.29 -4.28 -19.03
N SER A 16 -24.09 -3.13 -18.39
CA SER A 16 -24.64 -1.84 -18.82
C SER A 16 -24.04 -1.36 -20.14
N ILE A 17 -22.72 -1.52 -20.32
CA ILE A 17 -22.02 -1.15 -21.56
C ILE A 17 -22.46 -2.04 -22.73
N VAL A 18 -22.56 -3.36 -22.52
CA VAL A 18 -23.04 -4.31 -23.56
C VAL A 18 -24.50 -4.04 -23.91
N SER A 19 -25.34 -3.66 -22.95
CA SER A 19 -26.74 -3.30 -23.22
C SER A 19 -26.86 -1.99 -23.99
N ALA A 20 -25.97 -1.03 -23.75
CA ALA A 20 -25.90 0.21 -24.51
C ALA A 20 -25.47 -0.01 -25.96
N MET A 21 -24.56 -0.96 -26.21
CA MET A 21 -24.10 -1.33 -27.55
C MET A 21 -25.16 -2.10 -28.36
N ARG A 22 -26.15 -2.78 -27.70
CA ARG A 22 -27.26 -3.48 -28.38
C ARG A 22 -28.44 -2.58 -28.76
N ARG A 23 -28.43 -1.29 -28.39
CA ARG A 23 -29.44 -0.35 -28.87
C ARG A 23 -29.28 -0.22 -30.39
N LYS A 24 -30.38 -0.42 -31.13
CA LYS A 24 -30.43 -0.24 -32.59
C LYS A 24 -29.70 1.07 -32.94
N PRO A 25 -28.81 1.04 -33.93
CA PRO A 25 -28.14 2.27 -34.36
C PRO A 25 -29.21 3.32 -34.67
N PRO A 26 -29.05 4.54 -34.20
CA PRO A 26 -29.93 5.63 -34.52
C PRO A 26 -30.03 5.73 -36.05
N LYS A 27 -31.23 5.98 -36.58
CA LYS A 27 -31.45 6.17 -38.02
C LYS A 27 -30.39 7.15 -38.53
N PRO A 28 -29.75 6.90 -39.67
CA PRO A 28 -28.73 7.78 -40.20
C PRO A 28 -29.34 9.19 -40.30
N VAL A 29 -28.85 10.08 -39.44
CA VAL A 29 -29.11 11.50 -39.56
C VAL A 29 -28.29 11.92 -40.79
N VAL A 30 -29.00 12.33 -41.85
CA VAL A 30 -28.32 12.99 -43.02
C VAL A 30 -27.64 14.22 -42.46
N VAL A 31 -26.35 14.12 -42.25
CA VAL A 31 -25.52 15.25 -41.76
C VAL A 31 -25.42 16.21 -42.93
N ALA A 32 -26.20 17.25 -42.88
CA ALA A 32 -26.26 18.27 -43.94
C ALA A 32 -24.97 19.14 -44.02
N ASP A 33 -24.10 19.05 -42.99
CA ASP A 33 -22.89 19.83 -42.90
C ASP A 33 -21.73 18.99 -42.35
N GLU A 34 -20.75 18.68 -43.20
CA GLU A 34 -19.53 17.94 -42.85
C GLU A 34 -18.68 18.68 -41.81
N THR A 35 -18.72 19.98 -41.80
CA THR A 35 -17.99 20.83 -40.85
C THR A 35 -18.53 20.65 -39.42
N GLU A 36 -19.84 20.61 -39.26
CA GLU A 36 -20.47 20.41 -37.96
C GLU A 36 -20.21 18.99 -37.43
N PHE A 37 -20.19 17.98 -38.28
CA PHE A 37 -19.82 16.61 -37.90
C PHE A 37 -18.38 16.53 -37.42
N ARG A 38 -17.43 17.13 -38.16
CA ARG A 38 -16.01 17.18 -37.77
C ARG A 38 -15.82 17.92 -36.44
N ARG A 39 -16.51 19.04 -36.23
CA ARG A 39 -16.46 19.78 -34.97
C ARG A 39 -16.91 18.92 -33.78
N ARG A 40 -18.03 18.21 -33.92
CA ARG A 40 -18.54 17.32 -32.86
C ARG A 40 -17.62 16.13 -32.59
N LEU A 41 -16.95 15.61 -33.62
CA LEU A 41 -15.96 14.53 -33.45
C LEU A 41 -14.77 14.99 -32.60
N VAL A 42 -14.19 16.17 -32.95
CA VAL A 42 -13.08 16.75 -32.18
C VAL A 42 -13.48 17.05 -30.71
N GLU A 43 -14.70 17.56 -30.49
CA GLU A 43 -15.21 17.78 -29.15
C GLU A 43 -15.37 16.45 -28.36
N ALA A 44 -15.84 15.40 -29.02
CA ALA A 44 -15.97 14.07 -28.41
C ALA A 44 -14.61 13.47 -28.08
N GLU A 45 -13.63 13.56 -28.97
CA GLU A 45 -12.25 13.11 -28.72
C GLU A 45 -11.61 13.86 -27.54
N GLY A 46 -11.80 15.19 -27.47
CA GLY A 46 -11.31 15.99 -26.35
C GLY A 46 -11.91 15.60 -25.00
N ARG A 47 -13.20 15.25 -24.95
CA ARG A 47 -13.86 14.75 -23.73
C ARG A 47 -13.34 13.39 -23.32
N ILE A 48 -13.19 12.46 -24.27
CA ILE A 48 -12.64 11.12 -23.98
C ILE A 48 -11.22 11.23 -23.44
N ALA A 49 -10.38 12.09 -24.02
CA ALA A 49 -9.01 12.30 -23.52
C ALA A 49 -8.99 12.88 -22.09
N LEU A 50 -9.87 13.82 -21.78
CA LEU A 50 -9.99 14.41 -20.45
C LEU A 50 -10.46 13.36 -19.41
N ASP A 51 -11.46 12.56 -19.79
CA ASP A 51 -11.98 11.49 -18.92
C ASP A 51 -10.91 10.41 -18.64
N ALA A 52 -10.11 10.06 -19.67
CA ALA A 52 -9.00 9.12 -19.50
C ALA A 52 -7.93 9.65 -18.53
N GLN A 53 -7.53 10.93 -18.65
CA GLN A 53 -6.59 11.56 -17.72
C GLN A 53 -7.12 11.61 -16.28
N THR A 54 -8.41 11.88 -16.11
CA THR A 54 -9.07 11.89 -14.80
C THR A 54 -9.06 10.50 -14.17
N ILE A 55 -9.35 9.46 -14.94
CA ILE A 55 -9.32 8.08 -14.51
C ILE A 55 -7.89 7.67 -14.10
N GLU A 56 -6.90 7.99 -14.91
CA GLU A 56 -5.49 7.69 -14.59
C GLU A 56 -5.04 8.39 -13.30
N ALA A 57 -5.43 9.66 -13.09
CA ALA A 57 -5.12 10.39 -11.86
C ALA A 57 -5.77 9.78 -10.62
N LEU A 58 -7.03 9.32 -10.72
CA LEU A 58 -7.73 8.63 -9.64
C LEU A 58 -7.07 7.29 -9.29
N PHE A 59 -6.70 6.49 -10.30
CA PHE A 59 -5.98 5.23 -10.07
C PHE A 59 -4.60 5.45 -9.45
N ALA A 60 -3.87 6.47 -9.87
CA ALA A 60 -2.59 6.80 -9.28
C ALA A 60 -2.73 7.21 -7.81
N GLN A 61 -3.72 8.04 -7.48
CA GLN A 61 -3.98 8.49 -6.12
C GLN A 61 -4.43 7.34 -5.21
N GLU A 62 -5.32 6.47 -5.68
CA GLU A 62 -5.80 5.31 -4.93
C GLU A 62 -4.67 4.30 -4.68
N SER A 63 -3.82 4.06 -5.68
CA SER A 63 -2.66 3.17 -5.54
C SER A 63 -1.68 3.66 -4.49
N VAL A 64 -1.38 4.96 -4.44
CA VAL A 64 -0.51 5.56 -3.41
C VAL A 64 -1.11 5.38 -2.02
N THR A 65 -2.41 5.60 -1.85
CA THR A 65 -3.08 5.44 -0.55
C THR A 65 -3.06 4.00 -0.07
N ILE A 66 -3.31 3.02 -0.95
CA ILE A 66 -3.28 1.59 -0.61
C ILE A 66 -1.88 1.15 -0.21
N ILE A 67 -0.84 1.61 -0.90
CA ILE A 67 0.55 1.27 -0.60
C ILE A 67 0.97 1.86 0.74
N SER A 68 0.65 3.11 1.04
CA SER A 68 1.00 3.76 2.31
C SER A 68 0.33 3.06 3.51
N THR A 69 -0.97 2.80 3.44
CA THR A 69 -1.70 2.07 4.50
C THR A 69 -1.17 0.64 4.68
N GLY A 70 -0.82 -0.04 3.58
CA GLY A 70 -0.20 -1.36 3.63
C GLY A 70 1.19 -1.35 4.28
N ALA A 71 2.00 -0.32 4.03
CA ALA A 71 3.32 -0.14 4.63
C ALA A 71 3.23 0.08 6.15
N GLU A 72 2.34 0.95 6.61
CA GLU A 72 2.11 1.20 8.04
C GLU A 72 1.66 -0.08 8.76
N THR A 73 0.66 -0.77 8.22
CA THR A 73 0.14 -2.03 8.82
C THR A 73 1.22 -3.12 8.87
N ALA A 74 2.02 -3.27 7.82
CA ALA A 74 3.11 -4.23 7.80
C ALA A 74 4.22 -3.87 8.79
N ALA A 75 4.50 -2.57 8.97
CA ALA A 75 5.46 -2.05 9.93
C ALA A 75 5.02 -2.35 11.36
N GLU A 76 3.78 -2.03 11.72
CA GLU A 76 3.21 -2.30 13.04
C GLU A 76 3.20 -3.80 13.37
N LEU A 77 2.76 -4.63 12.42
CA LEU A 77 2.76 -6.08 12.60
C LEU A 77 4.16 -6.62 12.86
N TYR A 78 5.14 -6.21 12.07
CA TYR A 78 6.52 -6.67 12.24
C TYR A 78 7.11 -6.22 13.57
N ALA A 79 6.90 -4.95 13.94
CA ALA A 79 7.39 -4.39 15.20
C ALA A 79 6.80 -5.12 16.41
N SER A 80 5.48 -5.35 16.44
CA SER A 80 4.81 -6.06 17.52
C SER A 80 5.32 -7.49 17.68
N LEU A 81 5.46 -8.24 16.57
CA LEU A 81 6.00 -9.60 16.59
C LEU A 81 7.47 -9.62 17.05
N TYR A 82 8.26 -8.62 16.67
CA TYR A 82 9.65 -8.50 17.10
C TYR A 82 9.74 -8.26 18.61
N GLU A 83 8.95 -7.33 19.16
CA GLU A 83 8.88 -7.06 20.59
C GLU A 83 8.47 -8.32 21.38
N MET A 84 7.43 -9.02 20.94
CA MET A 84 7.02 -10.29 21.56
C MET A 84 8.13 -11.35 21.55
N ALA A 85 8.90 -11.43 20.46
CA ALA A 85 10.02 -12.35 20.36
C ALA A 85 11.17 -11.96 21.31
N GLN A 86 11.43 -10.65 21.48
CA GLN A 86 12.42 -10.15 22.44
C GLN A 86 11.98 -10.43 23.89
N ASP A 87 10.69 -10.24 24.22
CA ASP A 87 10.15 -10.55 25.54
C ASP A 87 10.29 -12.06 25.85
N ALA A 88 9.90 -12.93 24.92
CA ALA A 88 10.06 -14.38 25.08
C ALA A 88 11.53 -14.78 25.32
N ARG A 89 12.47 -14.11 24.67
CA ARG A 89 13.91 -14.34 24.85
C ARG A 89 14.39 -13.88 26.22
N LEU A 90 13.95 -12.70 26.70
CA LEU A 90 14.29 -12.19 28.03
C LEU A 90 13.73 -13.06 29.14
N ASP A 91 12.52 -13.57 28.98
CA ASP A 91 11.85 -14.46 29.92
C ASP A 91 12.41 -15.90 29.88
N GLY A 92 13.34 -16.19 28.96
CA GLY A 92 13.89 -17.53 28.77
C GLY A 92 12.88 -18.52 28.19
N ASN A 93 11.78 -18.05 27.62
CA ASN A 93 10.71 -18.88 27.06
C ASN A 93 11.05 -19.35 25.63
N SER A 94 11.91 -20.34 25.54
CA SER A 94 12.37 -20.87 24.24
C SER A 94 11.25 -21.46 23.38
N SER A 95 10.17 -21.95 24.00
CA SER A 95 8.99 -22.46 23.27
C SER A 95 8.26 -21.35 22.53
N GLN A 96 8.04 -20.23 23.20
CA GLN A 96 7.39 -19.06 22.62
C GLN A 96 8.30 -18.38 21.57
N GLU A 97 9.59 -18.27 21.84
CA GLU A 97 10.56 -17.75 20.87
C GLU A 97 10.53 -18.56 19.55
N LYS A 98 10.51 -19.90 19.64
CA LYS A 98 10.38 -20.78 18.48
C LYS A 98 9.03 -20.61 17.76
N ALA A 99 7.94 -20.49 18.50
CA ALA A 99 6.61 -20.28 17.92
C ALA A 99 6.51 -18.97 17.15
N LEU A 100 7.21 -17.93 17.59
CA LEU A 100 7.22 -16.59 16.94
C LEU A 100 8.15 -16.51 15.73
N SER A 101 9.08 -17.45 15.56
CA SER A 101 10.08 -17.41 14.48
C SER A 101 9.45 -17.39 13.07
N TRP A 102 8.43 -18.22 12.84
CA TRP A 102 7.73 -18.28 11.55
C TRP A 102 6.85 -17.04 11.28
N PRO A 103 5.98 -16.59 12.22
CA PRO A 103 5.24 -15.33 12.06
C PRO A 103 6.13 -14.13 11.80
N LEU A 104 7.25 -13.99 12.52
CA LEU A 104 8.20 -12.91 12.35
C LEU A 104 8.86 -12.93 10.97
N SER A 105 9.24 -14.12 10.49
CA SER A 105 9.80 -14.29 9.15
C SER A 105 8.80 -13.89 8.05
N ASN A 106 7.52 -14.26 8.20
CA ASN A 106 6.48 -13.87 7.26
C ASN A 106 6.19 -12.37 7.30
N ALA A 107 6.11 -11.78 8.49
CA ALA A 107 5.94 -10.33 8.63
C ALA A 107 7.10 -9.57 7.98
N LYS A 108 8.35 -10.06 8.09
CA LYS A 108 9.50 -9.49 7.40
C LYS A 108 9.36 -9.57 5.87
N ARG A 109 8.82 -10.68 5.35
CA ARG A 109 8.55 -10.82 3.91
C ARG A 109 7.48 -9.84 3.43
N LEU A 110 6.40 -9.67 4.20
CA LEU A 110 5.36 -8.67 3.91
C LEU A 110 5.94 -7.26 3.92
N LEU A 111 6.74 -6.93 4.94
CA LEU A 111 7.42 -5.64 5.04
C LEU A 111 8.26 -5.35 3.78
N ASN A 112 9.04 -6.32 3.33
CA ASN A 112 9.83 -6.19 2.10
C ASN A 112 8.96 -6.05 0.84
N ALA A 113 7.83 -6.75 0.79
CA ALA A 113 6.90 -6.70 -0.35
C ALA A 113 6.24 -5.31 -0.52
N VAL A 114 6.03 -4.58 0.59
CA VAL A 114 5.53 -3.20 0.55
C VAL A 114 6.65 -2.15 0.42
N GLY A 115 7.87 -2.58 0.10
CA GLY A 115 8.99 -1.68 -0.15
C GLY A 115 9.67 -1.12 1.11
N CYS A 116 9.41 -1.69 2.28
CA CYS A 116 10.04 -1.31 3.54
C CYS A 116 11.12 -2.32 3.96
N GLU A 117 12.00 -1.90 4.86
CA GLU A 117 12.97 -2.77 5.51
C GLU A 117 13.15 -2.45 6.99
N ALA A 118 13.48 -3.48 7.76
CA ALA A 118 13.86 -3.32 9.16
C ALA A 118 15.36 -3.05 9.25
N VAL A 119 15.72 -1.95 9.90
CA VAL A 119 17.09 -1.48 10.09
C VAL A 119 17.45 -1.65 11.56
N ASP A 120 18.57 -2.32 11.84
CA ASP A 120 19.06 -2.49 13.21
C ASP A 120 19.81 -1.26 13.70
N TYR A 121 19.91 -1.11 15.04
CA TYR A 121 20.60 -0.02 15.67
C TYR A 121 22.11 -0.11 15.45
N THR A 122 22.66 0.95 14.86
CA THR A 122 24.10 1.22 14.77
C THR A 122 24.33 2.71 15.03
N PRO A 123 25.56 3.18 15.26
CA PRO A 123 25.83 4.61 15.39
C PRO A 123 25.34 5.42 14.18
N GLU A 124 25.40 4.86 12.97
CA GLU A 124 24.99 5.50 11.73
C GLU A 124 23.46 5.57 11.59
N THR A 125 22.75 4.60 12.15
CA THR A 125 21.28 4.50 12.09
C THR A 125 20.60 5.05 13.33
N ALA A 126 21.36 5.57 14.31
CA ALA A 126 20.82 6.08 15.57
C ALA A 126 19.74 7.17 15.39
N MET A 127 19.80 7.93 14.29
CA MET A 127 18.79 8.95 13.97
C MET A 127 17.38 8.35 13.75
N PHE A 128 17.27 7.06 13.44
CA PHE A 128 15.99 6.36 13.22
C PHE A 128 15.41 5.79 14.52
N TYR A 129 16.10 5.98 15.66
CA TYR A 129 15.76 5.35 16.92
C TYR A 129 15.39 6.35 18.00
N ASP A 130 14.49 5.92 18.85
CA ASP A 130 14.31 6.50 20.19
C ASP A 130 15.22 5.73 21.15
N VAL A 131 16.11 6.44 21.82
CA VAL A 131 17.05 5.86 22.78
C VAL A 131 16.56 6.19 24.19
N MET A 132 16.36 5.17 25.01
CA MET A 132 15.92 5.32 26.40
C MET A 132 16.96 4.72 27.34
N ASP A 133 17.21 5.42 28.46
CA ASP A 133 18.08 4.89 29.51
C ASP A 133 17.33 3.77 30.27
N ALA A 134 18.04 2.66 30.52
CA ALA A 134 17.50 1.47 31.15
C ALA A 134 18.60 0.70 31.90
N ASP A 135 18.23 -0.36 32.61
CA ASP A 135 19.19 -1.23 33.30
C ASP A 135 19.96 -2.17 32.37
N ILE A 136 19.50 -2.29 31.13
CA ILE A 136 20.08 -3.19 30.11
C ILE A 136 20.33 -2.45 28.80
N THR A 137 21.30 -2.95 28.03
CA THR A 137 21.55 -2.48 26.67
C THR A 137 20.94 -3.46 25.69
N GLN A 138 19.89 -3.03 24.96
CA GLN A 138 19.17 -3.92 24.05
C GLN A 138 18.34 -3.14 23.01
N GLN A 139 18.30 -3.65 21.79
CA GLN A 139 17.32 -3.23 20.81
C GLN A 139 15.98 -3.91 21.10
N ARG A 140 14.95 -3.13 21.42
CA ARG A 140 13.58 -3.62 21.69
C ARG A 140 12.80 -3.82 20.40
N ARG A 141 12.94 -2.91 19.44
CA ARG A 141 12.40 -3.05 18.10
C ARG A 141 13.29 -2.35 17.08
N PRO A 142 13.39 -2.85 15.85
CA PRO A 142 14.12 -2.20 14.78
C PRO A 142 13.35 -0.97 14.28
N ALA A 143 14.08 -0.03 13.68
CA ALA A 143 13.45 1.00 12.87
C ALA A 143 12.96 0.41 11.55
N ILE A 144 11.84 0.93 11.03
CA ILE A 144 11.30 0.51 9.76
C ILE A 144 11.35 1.69 8.79
N VAL A 145 12.06 1.49 7.69
CA VAL A 145 12.39 2.54 6.73
C VAL A 145 11.91 2.12 5.34
N GLN A 146 11.36 3.07 4.60
CA GLN A 146 10.98 2.87 3.21
C GLN A 146 12.23 2.90 2.32
N LYS A 147 12.44 1.88 1.49
CA LYS A 147 13.64 1.72 0.67
C LYS A 147 13.79 2.77 -0.43
N ALA A 148 12.67 3.29 -0.91
CA ALA A 148 12.66 4.21 -2.06
C ALA A 148 13.23 5.60 -1.72
N ASP A 149 12.96 6.10 -0.52
CA ASP A 149 13.24 7.49 -0.12
C ASP A 149 13.88 7.63 1.26
N GLY A 150 14.04 6.53 1.98
CA GLY A 150 14.60 6.53 3.33
C GLY A 150 13.67 7.08 4.41
N ILE A 151 12.38 7.26 4.11
CA ILE A 151 11.41 7.76 5.08
C ILE A 151 11.18 6.72 6.17
N VAL A 152 11.26 7.18 7.43
CA VAL A 152 11.02 6.33 8.61
C VAL A 152 9.51 6.14 8.78
N GLN A 153 9.01 4.92 8.54
CA GLN A 153 7.63 4.54 8.76
C GLN A 153 7.36 4.27 10.24
N GLN A 154 8.34 3.70 10.93
CA GLN A 154 8.28 3.47 12.37
C GLN A 154 9.67 3.61 12.98
N ARG A 155 9.76 4.42 14.04
CA ARG A 155 11.03 4.58 14.77
C ARG A 155 11.34 3.31 15.55
N GLY A 156 12.61 2.94 15.56
CA GLY A 156 13.12 1.87 16.40
C GLY A 156 13.15 2.28 17.88
N LEU A 157 13.28 1.31 18.77
CA LEU A 157 13.48 1.53 20.20
C LEU A 157 14.73 0.81 20.66
N TYR A 158 15.66 1.58 21.23
CA TYR A 158 16.92 1.07 21.78
C TYR A 158 17.06 1.46 23.25
N LEU A 159 17.23 0.47 24.10
CA LEU A 159 17.53 0.65 25.52
C LEU A 159 19.03 0.72 25.70
N ARG A 160 19.50 1.72 26.44
CA ARG A 160 20.91 1.93 26.75
C ARG A 160 21.11 1.89 28.25
N LYS A 161 22.05 1.08 28.69
CA LYS A 161 22.47 1.10 30.11
C LYS A 161 23.14 2.44 30.44
N GLY A 162 22.58 3.14 31.42
CA GLY A 162 23.12 4.37 31.97
C GLY A 162 24.31 4.13 32.90
#